data_64042fb0bc89c4fcf92a3fd9f2269dbd
#
_entry.id   64042fb0bc89c4fcf92a3fd9f2269dbd
#
_cell.length_a   1.000
_cell.length_b   1.000
_cell.length_c   1.000
_cell.angle_alpha   90.00
_cell.angle_beta   90.00
_cell.angle_gamma   90.00
#
_symmetry.space_group_name_H-M   'P 1'
#
loop_
_entity.id
_entity.type
_entity.pdbx_description
1 polymer ?
#
loop_
_entity_poly.entity_id
_entity_poly.type
_entity_poly.pdbx_seq_one_letter_code
_entity_poly.pdbx_strand_id
1 'polypeptide(L)'
;MRKVGFPLLLLALMTPVLVLTAVFCRAGRLNWLLEVGPALIGFVALGLTYRRLPMSRFVYVCVFLHTLVLVYGGYYTYAETPLGNWARDTFHLSRNHYDRVGHLALGFFPVFIVKEVLLRATPLRRGGWFTFLVLSVVMAIAAFYELVEWWSTYLVASDVGQAFLGSQGDPWDAQWDMLLGLLGGILGLITLGWLHDRSMEAQRMQSAPAGTATTAMPMPSEDAPRSAS
;
A
#
# COMPACT_ATOMS: atom_id res chain seq x y z
N MET A 1 -5.57 19.07 18.52
CA MET A 1 -6.35 17.93 17.96
C MET A 1 -5.89 17.65 16.54
N ARG A 2 -5.34 16.47 16.26
CA ARG A 2 -4.92 16.07 14.88
C ARG A 2 -6.17 15.99 13.99
N LYS A 3 -6.13 16.65 12.82
CA LYS A 3 -7.25 16.66 11.87
C LYS A 3 -7.44 15.24 11.28
N VAL A 4 -8.35 14.47 11.85
CA VAL A 4 -8.75 13.12 11.37
C VAL A 4 -9.49 13.20 10.02
N GLY A 5 -9.83 14.40 9.57
CA GLY A 5 -10.71 14.62 8.42
C GLY A 5 -10.26 13.98 7.10
N PHE A 6 -8.96 13.98 6.79
CA PHE A 6 -8.49 13.46 5.48
C PHE A 6 -8.62 11.93 5.36
N PRO A 7 -8.15 11.10 6.32
CA PRO A 7 -8.38 9.66 6.26
C PRO A 7 -9.87 9.30 6.30
N LEU A 8 -10.67 10.00 7.11
CA LEU A 8 -12.11 9.77 7.17
C LEU A 8 -12.82 10.14 5.85
N LEU A 9 -12.39 11.18 5.16
CA LEU A 9 -12.90 11.52 3.84
C LEU A 9 -12.66 10.38 2.85
N LEU A 10 -11.43 9.85 2.78
CA LEU A 10 -11.10 8.74 1.89
C LEU A 10 -11.89 7.48 2.25
N LEU A 11 -12.05 7.20 3.55
CA LEU A 11 -12.86 6.08 4.01
C LEU A 11 -14.34 6.26 3.64
N ALA A 12 -14.89 7.47 3.81
CA ALA A 12 -16.28 7.77 3.43
C ALA A 12 -16.53 7.63 1.92
N LEU A 13 -15.54 8.00 1.09
CA LEU A 13 -15.60 7.79 -0.36
C LEU A 13 -15.48 6.31 -0.74
N MET A 14 -14.68 5.52 -0.01
CA MET A 14 -14.47 4.10 -0.29
C MET A 14 -15.64 3.23 0.21
N THR A 15 -16.28 3.59 1.33
CA THR A 15 -17.35 2.80 1.94
C THR A 15 -18.49 2.45 0.96
N PRO A 16 -19.09 3.40 0.20
CA PRO A 16 -20.13 3.05 -0.76
C PRO A 16 -19.63 2.12 -1.86
N VAL A 17 -18.38 2.25 -2.30
CA VAL A 17 -17.76 1.36 -3.31
C VAL A 17 -17.67 -0.06 -2.75
N LEU A 18 -17.18 -0.22 -1.52
CA LEU A 18 -17.08 -1.53 -0.85
C LEU A 18 -18.47 -2.15 -0.67
N VAL A 19 -19.45 -1.39 -0.18
CA VAL A 19 -20.81 -1.89 0.06
C VAL A 19 -21.48 -2.31 -1.26
N LEU A 20 -21.45 -1.45 -2.26
CA LEU A 20 -22.08 -1.76 -3.55
C LEU A 20 -21.42 -2.96 -4.23
N THR A 21 -20.10 -3.05 -4.22
CA THR A 21 -19.40 -4.17 -4.83
C THR A 21 -19.58 -5.47 -4.05
N ALA A 22 -19.67 -5.44 -2.72
CA ALA A 22 -19.98 -6.62 -1.91
C ALA A 22 -21.40 -7.15 -2.15
N VAL A 23 -22.36 -6.24 -2.36
CA VAL A 23 -23.77 -6.62 -2.59
C VAL A 23 -23.98 -7.16 -4.00
N PHE A 24 -23.38 -6.51 -5.01
CA PHE A 24 -23.59 -6.78 -6.43
C PHE A 24 -22.44 -7.50 -7.12
N CYS A 25 -21.46 -8.07 -6.36
CA CYS A 25 -20.31 -8.77 -6.93
C CYS A 25 -20.75 -9.91 -7.86
N ARG A 26 -20.11 -10.00 -9.04
CA ARG A 26 -20.36 -11.06 -10.03
C ARG A 26 -19.62 -12.35 -9.68
N ALA A 27 -18.46 -12.23 -9.06
CA ALA A 27 -17.61 -13.35 -8.65
C ALA A 27 -18.14 -14.15 -7.44
N GLY A 28 -19.27 -13.72 -6.83
CA GLY A 28 -19.76 -14.28 -5.58
C GLY A 28 -19.13 -13.63 -4.34
N ARG A 29 -19.90 -13.58 -3.25
CA ARG A 29 -19.51 -12.84 -2.03
C ARG A 29 -18.27 -13.40 -1.34
N LEU A 30 -18.10 -14.71 -1.37
CA LEU A 30 -16.93 -15.35 -0.74
C LEU A 30 -15.66 -15.02 -1.51
N ASN A 31 -15.68 -15.12 -2.85
CA ASN A 31 -14.54 -14.70 -3.66
C ASN A 31 -14.23 -13.21 -3.46
N TRP A 32 -15.27 -12.35 -3.48
CA TRP A 32 -15.08 -10.92 -3.19
C TRP A 32 -14.42 -10.68 -1.82
N LEU A 33 -14.83 -11.44 -0.79
CA LEU A 33 -14.25 -11.32 0.56
C LEU A 33 -12.78 -11.76 0.60
N LEU A 34 -12.41 -12.81 -0.13
CA LEU A 34 -11.04 -13.28 -0.22
C LEU A 34 -10.14 -12.23 -0.91
N GLU A 35 -10.62 -11.68 -2.04
CA GLU A 35 -9.89 -10.68 -2.83
C GLU A 35 -9.75 -9.31 -2.13
N VAL A 36 -10.83 -8.84 -1.50
CA VAL A 36 -10.86 -7.51 -0.86
C VAL A 36 -10.47 -7.59 0.62
N GLY A 37 -10.41 -8.79 1.19
CA GLY A 37 -10.06 -9.06 2.59
C GLY A 37 -8.81 -8.35 3.07
N PRO A 38 -7.69 -8.35 2.33
CA PRO A 38 -6.46 -7.62 2.70
C PRO A 38 -6.69 -6.13 2.90
N ALA A 39 -7.52 -5.48 2.05
CA ALA A 39 -7.86 -4.06 2.23
C ALA A 39 -8.69 -3.84 3.50
N LEU A 40 -9.66 -4.71 3.78
CA LEU A 40 -10.48 -4.61 5.00
C LEU A 40 -9.63 -4.77 6.26
N ILE A 41 -8.70 -5.74 6.27
CA ILE A 41 -7.72 -5.92 7.34
C ILE A 41 -6.84 -4.67 7.48
N GLY A 42 -6.37 -4.12 6.36
CA GLY A 42 -5.58 -2.89 6.30
C GLY A 42 -6.33 -1.69 6.92
N PHE A 43 -7.61 -1.50 6.63
CA PHE A 43 -8.42 -0.42 7.21
C PHE A 43 -8.56 -0.59 8.74
N VAL A 44 -8.81 -1.81 9.21
CA VAL A 44 -8.88 -2.09 10.65
C VAL A 44 -7.52 -1.81 11.32
N ALA A 45 -6.42 -2.29 10.74
CA ALA A 45 -5.08 -2.07 11.27
C ALA A 45 -4.72 -0.58 11.33
N LEU A 46 -4.99 0.18 10.26
CA LEU A 46 -4.77 1.63 10.21
C LEU A 46 -5.64 2.37 11.23
N GLY A 47 -6.89 1.95 11.42
CA GLY A 47 -7.79 2.53 12.42
C GLY A 47 -7.30 2.28 13.84
N LEU A 48 -6.94 1.04 14.19
CA LEU A 48 -6.44 0.66 15.51
C LEU A 48 -5.11 1.34 15.85
N THR A 49 -4.23 1.50 14.86
CA THR A 49 -2.91 2.12 15.05
C THR A 49 -2.92 3.64 14.91
N TYR A 50 -4.01 4.25 14.45
CA TYR A 50 -4.10 5.67 14.11
C TYR A 50 -3.61 6.61 15.23
N ARG A 51 -3.96 6.32 16.49
CA ARG A 51 -3.57 7.15 17.63
C ARG A 51 -2.07 7.10 17.92
N ARG A 52 -1.43 5.96 17.70
CA ARG A 52 -0.01 5.70 17.99
C ARG A 52 0.89 6.02 16.79
N LEU A 53 0.45 5.65 15.59
CA LEU A 53 1.22 5.75 14.36
C LEU A 53 0.32 6.21 13.19
N PRO A 54 -0.17 7.47 13.21
CA PRO A 54 -0.92 8.00 12.08
C PRO A 54 0.01 8.10 10.87
N MET A 55 -0.37 7.49 9.75
CA MET A 55 0.41 7.49 8.51
C MET A 55 0.39 8.86 7.83
N SER A 56 1.31 9.09 6.90
CA SER A 56 1.32 10.26 6.04
C SER A 56 0.09 10.27 5.13
N ARG A 57 -0.31 11.46 4.65
CA ARG A 57 -1.44 11.57 3.71
C ARG A 57 -1.22 10.77 2.44
N PHE A 58 0.02 10.68 1.99
CA PHE A 58 0.41 9.90 0.82
C PHE A 58 0.07 8.42 0.99
N VAL A 59 0.37 7.83 2.16
CA VAL A 59 0.04 6.43 2.46
C VAL A 59 -1.47 6.19 2.41
N TYR A 60 -2.29 7.09 2.96
CA TYR A 60 -3.75 6.93 2.87
C TYR A 60 -4.27 6.97 1.43
N VAL A 61 -3.67 7.82 0.57
CA VAL A 61 -3.99 7.82 -0.87
C VAL A 61 -3.57 6.50 -1.53
N CYS A 62 -2.37 5.98 -1.22
CA CYS A 62 -1.91 4.69 -1.73
C CYS A 62 -2.85 3.55 -1.32
N VAL A 63 -3.28 3.51 -0.07
CA VAL A 63 -4.26 2.52 0.42
C VAL A 63 -5.58 2.65 -0.33
N PHE A 64 -6.07 3.86 -0.55
CA PHE A 64 -7.29 4.11 -1.31
C PHE A 64 -7.18 3.59 -2.75
N LEU A 65 -6.10 3.93 -3.45
CA LEU A 65 -5.88 3.48 -4.84
C LEU A 65 -5.68 1.97 -4.94
N HIS A 66 -4.92 1.38 -4.02
CA HIS A 66 -4.76 -0.07 -3.97
C HIS A 66 -6.10 -0.78 -3.75
N THR A 67 -6.91 -0.27 -2.83
CA THR A 67 -8.25 -0.84 -2.59
C THR A 67 -9.12 -0.81 -3.84
N LEU A 68 -9.04 0.22 -4.69
CA LEU A 68 -9.78 0.24 -5.96
C LEU A 68 -9.34 -0.89 -6.90
N VAL A 69 -8.04 -1.21 -6.95
CA VAL A 69 -7.51 -2.33 -7.73
C VAL A 69 -8.09 -3.66 -7.22
N LEU A 70 -8.04 -3.88 -5.89
CA LEU A 70 -8.58 -5.09 -5.26
C LEU A 70 -10.08 -5.24 -5.46
N VAL A 71 -10.84 -4.16 -5.29
CA VAL A 71 -12.29 -4.15 -5.44
C VAL A 71 -12.72 -4.45 -6.88
N TYR A 72 -12.01 -3.92 -7.86
CA TYR A 72 -12.30 -4.20 -9.27
C TYR A 72 -12.04 -5.67 -9.60
N GLY A 73 -10.90 -6.25 -9.16
CA GLY A 73 -10.62 -7.67 -9.28
C GLY A 73 -11.66 -8.53 -8.56
N GLY A 74 -11.93 -8.24 -7.30
CA GLY A 74 -12.87 -8.99 -6.48
C GLY A 74 -14.33 -8.92 -6.94
N TYR A 75 -14.72 -7.85 -7.64
CA TYR A 75 -16.06 -7.73 -8.23
C TYR A 75 -16.31 -8.74 -9.37
N TYR A 76 -15.29 -8.96 -10.23
CA TYR A 76 -15.39 -9.82 -11.42
C TYR A 76 -14.77 -11.21 -11.25
N THR A 77 -13.89 -11.43 -10.28
CA THR A 77 -12.71 -12.29 -10.19
C THR A 77 -11.59 -11.83 -11.14
N TYR A 78 -10.34 -11.94 -10.72
CA TYR A 78 -9.19 -11.37 -11.45
C TYR A 78 -9.07 -11.94 -12.87
N ALA A 79 -9.31 -13.25 -13.04
CA ALA A 79 -9.27 -13.92 -14.33
C ALA A 79 -10.36 -13.48 -15.32
N GLU A 80 -11.44 -12.81 -14.85
CA GLU A 80 -12.59 -12.45 -15.65
C GLU A 80 -12.83 -10.94 -15.75
N THR A 81 -11.84 -10.12 -15.31
CA THR A 81 -12.00 -8.66 -15.38
C THR A 81 -12.15 -8.18 -16.83
N PRO A 82 -13.12 -7.29 -17.11
CA PRO A 82 -13.36 -6.79 -18.48
C PRO A 82 -12.14 -6.10 -19.09
N LEU A 83 -11.37 -5.34 -18.28
CA LEU A 83 -10.16 -4.67 -18.74
C LEU A 83 -9.08 -5.69 -19.14
N GLY A 84 -8.91 -6.74 -18.33
CA GLY A 84 -7.95 -7.81 -18.62
C GLY A 84 -8.36 -8.63 -19.84
N ASN A 85 -9.65 -8.92 -20.01
CA ASN A 85 -10.18 -9.60 -21.20
C ASN A 85 -10.01 -8.74 -22.47
N TRP A 86 -10.29 -7.45 -22.38
CA TRP A 86 -10.03 -6.51 -23.46
C TRP A 86 -8.55 -6.50 -23.87
N ALA A 87 -7.64 -6.45 -22.90
CA ALA A 87 -6.21 -6.48 -23.17
C ALA A 87 -5.77 -7.82 -23.79
N ARG A 88 -6.28 -8.95 -23.25
CA ARG A 88 -6.01 -10.29 -23.81
C ARG A 88 -6.42 -10.35 -25.28
N ASP A 89 -7.63 -9.93 -25.60
CA ASP A 89 -8.20 -10.04 -26.95
C ASP A 89 -7.53 -9.06 -27.93
N THR A 90 -7.21 -7.83 -27.46
CA THR A 90 -6.56 -6.80 -28.30
C THR A 90 -5.10 -7.14 -28.62
N PHE A 91 -4.35 -7.65 -27.64
CA PHE A 91 -2.92 -7.94 -27.77
C PHE A 91 -2.63 -9.43 -28.01
N HIS A 92 -3.68 -10.24 -28.24
CA HIS A 92 -3.57 -11.69 -28.46
C HIS A 92 -2.78 -12.41 -27.36
N LEU A 93 -3.01 -12.03 -26.09
CA LEU A 93 -2.36 -12.65 -24.93
C LEU A 93 -2.97 -14.01 -24.63
N SER A 94 -2.19 -14.91 -24.03
CA SER A 94 -2.63 -16.28 -23.68
C SER A 94 -3.68 -16.32 -22.58
N ARG A 95 -3.72 -15.30 -21.70
CA ARG A 95 -4.61 -15.23 -20.52
C ARG A 95 -4.99 -13.80 -20.17
N ASN A 96 -5.95 -13.64 -19.28
CA ASN A 96 -6.23 -12.37 -18.61
C ASN A 96 -5.13 -12.11 -17.56
N HIS A 97 -4.36 -11.03 -17.72
CA HIS A 97 -3.24 -10.69 -16.86
C HIS A 97 -3.60 -9.69 -15.74
N TYR A 98 -4.89 -9.53 -15.43
CA TYR A 98 -5.26 -8.56 -14.38
C TYR A 98 -4.74 -8.96 -13.00
N ASP A 99 -4.63 -10.25 -12.72
CA ASP A 99 -4.03 -10.80 -11.53
C ASP A 99 -2.58 -10.29 -11.34
N ARG A 100 -1.76 -10.41 -12.36
CA ARG A 100 -0.40 -9.85 -12.37
C ARG A 100 -0.35 -8.34 -12.12
N VAL A 101 -1.35 -7.59 -12.60
CA VAL A 101 -1.49 -6.16 -12.27
C VAL A 101 -1.82 -5.99 -10.78
N GLY A 102 -2.67 -6.85 -10.21
CA GLY A 102 -2.97 -6.89 -8.79
C GLY A 102 -1.72 -7.08 -7.94
N HIS A 103 -0.89 -8.08 -8.27
CA HIS A 103 0.36 -8.36 -7.56
C HIS A 103 1.41 -7.26 -7.74
N LEU A 104 1.53 -6.66 -8.91
CA LEU A 104 2.34 -5.45 -9.09
C LEU A 104 1.87 -4.31 -8.17
N ALA A 105 0.55 -4.09 -8.08
CA ALA A 105 -0.05 -3.09 -7.20
C ALA A 105 0.13 -3.43 -5.71
N LEU A 106 0.09 -4.73 -5.34
CA LEU A 106 0.36 -5.24 -4.00
C LEU A 106 1.79 -4.91 -3.52
N GLY A 107 2.75 -4.86 -4.44
CA GLY A 107 4.08 -4.36 -4.11
C GLY A 107 4.15 -2.84 -4.11
N PHE A 108 3.60 -2.20 -5.15
CA PHE A 108 3.75 -0.77 -5.45
C PHE A 108 3.16 0.14 -4.37
N PHE A 109 1.95 -0.14 -3.90
CA PHE A 109 1.29 0.72 -2.92
C PHE A 109 1.68 0.41 -1.46
N PRO A 110 1.65 -0.86 -0.98
CA PRO A 110 2.01 -1.18 0.39
C PRO A 110 3.47 -0.93 0.75
N VAL A 111 4.40 -0.85 -0.22
CA VAL A 111 5.80 -0.52 0.08
C VAL A 111 5.96 0.76 0.88
N PHE A 112 5.06 1.73 0.70
CA PHE A 112 5.08 2.99 1.45
C PHE A 112 4.59 2.83 2.89
N ILE A 113 3.65 1.91 3.14
CA ILE A 113 3.24 1.54 4.50
C ILE A 113 4.44 0.91 5.21
N VAL A 114 5.08 -0.08 4.58
CA VAL A 114 6.25 -0.78 5.13
C VAL A 114 7.40 0.22 5.41
N LYS A 115 7.72 1.07 4.43
CA LYS A 115 8.74 2.11 4.55
C LYS A 115 8.45 3.04 5.72
N GLU A 116 7.22 3.54 5.84
CA GLU A 116 6.87 4.49 6.90
C GLU A 116 6.84 3.82 8.28
N VAL A 117 6.33 2.60 8.39
CA VAL A 117 6.34 1.82 9.65
C VAL A 117 7.77 1.57 10.11
N LEU A 118 8.63 1.05 9.25
CA LEU A 118 10.02 0.76 9.61
C LEU A 118 10.80 2.02 10.02
N LEU A 119 10.59 3.16 9.33
CA LEU A 119 11.25 4.43 9.69
C LEU A 119 10.78 5.01 11.02
N ARG A 120 9.54 4.75 11.43
CA ARG A 120 8.92 5.42 12.57
C ARG A 120 8.76 4.55 13.80
N ALA A 121 8.67 3.24 13.61
CA ALA A 121 8.45 2.28 14.70
C ALA A 121 9.73 1.50 15.08
N THR A 122 10.83 1.66 14.32
CA THR A 122 12.10 0.97 14.59
C THR A 122 13.28 1.95 14.62
N PRO A 123 14.45 1.57 15.18
CA PRO A 123 15.66 2.40 15.15
C PRO A 123 16.39 2.38 13.80
N LEU A 124 15.82 1.74 12.77
CA LEU A 124 16.42 1.63 11.43
C LEU A 124 16.61 3.00 10.79
N ARG A 125 17.78 3.22 10.23
CA ARG A 125 18.13 4.43 9.49
C ARG A 125 18.11 4.16 7.99
N ARG A 126 17.85 5.20 7.20
CA ARG A 126 17.90 5.12 5.72
C ARG A 126 19.27 4.66 5.26
N GLY A 127 19.30 3.80 4.25
CA GLY A 127 20.51 3.22 3.68
C GLY A 127 20.21 1.90 2.97
N GLY A 128 21.22 1.22 2.45
CA GLY A 128 21.06 -0.03 1.70
C GLY A 128 20.34 -1.11 2.50
N TRP A 129 20.71 -1.33 3.76
CA TRP A 129 20.03 -2.29 4.64
C TRP A 129 18.57 -1.97 4.89
N PHE A 130 18.25 -0.67 5.05
CA PHE A 130 16.84 -0.25 5.18
C PHE A 130 16.02 -0.59 3.94
N THR A 131 16.53 -0.25 2.75
CA THR A 131 15.86 -0.56 1.48
C THR A 131 15.72 -2.07 1.29
N PHE A 132 16.76 -2.84 1.59
CA PHE A 132 16.70 -4.29 1.56
C PHE A 132 15.59 -4.85 2.46
N LEU A 133 15.50 -4.39 3.72
CA LEU A 133 14.46 -4.84 4.65
C LEU A 133 13.06 -4.42 4.20
N VAL A 134 12.88 -3.21 3.67
CA VAL A 134 11.60 -2.77 3.10
C VAL A 134 11.15 -3.72 2.00
N LEU A 135 12.03 -4.02 1.05
CA LEU A 135 11.72 -4.92 -0.08
C LEU A 135 11.55 -6.38 0.38
N SER A 136 12.30 -6.83 1.39
CA SER A 136 12.13 -8.15 1.98
C SER A 136 10.75 -8.32 2.61
N VAL A 137 10.25 -7.30 3.33
CA VAL A 137 8.89 -7.32 3.90
C VAL A 137 7.83 -7.32 2.80
N VAL A 138 8.01 -6.53 1.73
CA VAL A 138 7.10 -6.54 0.57
C VAL A 138 7.07 -7.92 -0.07
N MET A 139 8.24 -8.54 -0.29
CA MET A 139 8.34 -9.89 -0.83
C MET A 139 7.67 -10.92 0.08
N ALA A 140 7.85 -10.79 1.40
CA ALA A 140 7.20 -11.68 2.37
C ALA A 140 5.66 -11.53 2.35
N ILE A 141 5.15 -10.32 2.16
CA ILE A 141 3.69 -10.08 1.99
C ILE A 141 3.19 -10.74 0.71
N ALA A 142 3.91 -10.58 -0.42
CA ALA A 142 3.54 -11.22 -1.68
C ALA A 142 3.54 -12.75 -1.54
N ALA A 143 4.62 -13.34 -0.99
CA ALA A 143 4.70 -14.78 -0.78
C ALA A 143 3.62 -15.30 0.18
N PHE A 144 3.28 -14.53 1.23
CA PHE A 144 2.20 -14.91 2.13
C PHE A 144 0.84 -14.88 1.45
N TYR A 145 0.61 -13.97 0.52
CA TYR A 145 -0.62 -13.89 -0.25
C TYR A 145 -0.79 -15.14 -1.13
N GLU A 146 0.26 -15.58 -1.81
CA GLU A 146 0.28 -16.83 -2.57
C GLU A 146 -0.06 -18.06 -1.70
N LEU A 147 0.43 -18.08 -0.46
CA LEU A 147 0.07 -19.14 0.49
C LEU A 147 -1.43 -19.08 0.85
N VAL A 148 -1.99 -17.89 1.00
CA VAL A 148 -3.44 -17.72 1.27
C VAL A 148 -4.27 -18.20 0.07
N GLU A 149 -3.86 -17.87 -1.16
CA GLU A 149 -4.51 -18.36 -2.38
C GLU A 149 -4.46 -19.89 -2.45
N TRP A 150 -3.28 -20.48 -2.24
CA TRP A 150 -3.11 -21.93 -2.21
C TRP A 150 -3.96 -22.59 -1.10
N TRP A 151 -3.97 -22.06 0.12
CA TRP A 151 -4.80 -22.60 1.21
C TRP A 151 -6.29 -22.49 0.92
N SER A 152 -6.73 -21.45 0.22
CA SER A 152 -8.13 -21.29 -0.14
C SER A 152 -8.66 -22.48 -0.95
N THR A 153 -7.82 -23.10 -1.79
CA THR A 153 -8.20 -24.27 -2.59
C THR A 153 -8.58 -25.50 -1.75
N TYR A 154 -8.14 -25.54 -0.50
CA TYR A 154 -8.47 -26.61 0.46
C TYR A 154 -9.57 -26.22 1.45
N LEU A 155 -9.73 -24.92 1.72
CA LEU A 155 -10.61 -24.43 2.81
C LEU A 155 -12.00 -24.03 2.32
N VAL A 156 -12.16 -23.69 1.04
CA VAL A 156 -13.42 -23.26 0.46
C VAL A 156 -13.86 -24.24 -0.64
N ALA A 157 -15.07 -24.05 -1.17
CA ALA A 157 -15.57 -24.83 -2.30
C ALA A 157 -14.59 -24.75 -3.50
N SER A 158 -14.39 -25.86 -4.19
CA SER A 158 -13.34 -26.01 -5.21
C SER A 158 -13.41 -24.98 -6.34
N ASP A 159 -14.60 -24.60 -6.75
CA ASP A 159 -14.86 -23.57 -7.76
C ASP A 159 -14.43 -22.18 -7.29
N VAL A 160 -14.74 -21.82 -6.04
CA VAL A 160 -14.33 -20.54 -5.43
C VAL A 160 -12.83 -20.51 -5.20
N GLY A 161 -12.24 -21.60 -4.68
CA GLY A 161 -10.79 -21.70 -4.46
C GLY A 161 -9.99 -21.59 -5.74
N GLN A 162 -10.43 -22.25 -6.81
CA GLN A 162 -9.79 -22.17 -8.13
C GLN A 162 -9.97 -20.78 -8.78
N ALA A 163 -11.14 -20.15 -8.61
CA ALA A 163 -11.36 -18.79 -9.10
C ALA A 163 -10.49 -17.76 -8.39
N PHE A 164 -10.28 -17.92 -7.09
CA PHE A 164 -9.42 -17.07 -6.27
C PHE A 164 -7.92 -17.32 -6.56
N LEU A 165 -7.50 -18.58 -6.77
CA LEU A 165 -6.13 -18.92 -7.16
C LEU A 165 -5.72 -18.28 -8.50
N GLY A 166 -6.66 -18.08 -9.41
CA GLY A 166 -6.46 -17.29 -10.63
C GLY A 166 -5.43 -17.79 -11.65
N SER A 167 -4.83 -18.96 -11.45
CA SER A 167 -3.66 -19.45 -12.20
C SER A 167 -3.89 -19.60 -13.72
N GLN A 168 -5.13 -19.79 -14.15
CA GLN A 168 -5.51 -19.95 -15.56
C GLN A 168 -4.62 -20.97 -16.33
N GLY A 169 -4.11 -21.98 -15.60
CA GLY A 169 -3.26 -23.04 -16.14
C GLY A 169 -1.76 -22.73 -16.22
N ASP A 170 -1.30 -21.60 -15.67
CA ASP A 170 0.13 -21.30 -15.57
C ASP A 170 0.74 -21.99 -14.33
N PRO A 171 1.66 -22.97 -14.48
CA PRO A 171 2.27 -23.66 -13.34
C PRO A 171 3.24 -22.77 -12.55
N TRP A 172 3.64 -21.62 -13.08
CA TRP A 172 4.56 -20.67 -12.47
C TRP A 172 3.86 -19.39 -11.97
N ASP A 173 2.54 -19.42 -11.85
CA ASP A 173 1.74 -18.24 -11.50
C ASP A 173 2.22 -17.59 -10.19
N ALA A 174 2.26 -18.35 -9.10
CA ALA A 174 2.72 -17.89 -7.80
C ALA A 174 4.13 -17.25 -7.85
N GLN A 175 5.06 -17.81 -8.64
CA GLN A 175 6.42 -17.27 -8.77
C GLN A 175 6.42 -15.93 -9.54
N TRP A 176 5.60 -15.82 -10.59
CA TRP A 176 5.43 -14.56 -11.32
C TRP A 176 4.83 -13.50 -10.43
N ASP A 177 3.86 -13.85 -9.62
CA ASP A 177 3.11 -12.91 -8.79
C ASP A 177 3.95 -12.43 -7.60
N MET A 178 4.73 -13.31 -6.97
CA MET A 178 5.76 -12.90 -6.01
C MET A 178 6.80 -11.96 -6.64
N LEU A 179 7.29 -12.26 -7.85
CA LEU A 179 8.25 -11.40 -8.56
C LEU A 179 7.65 -10.05 -8.87
N LEU A 180 6.41 -9.99 -9.35
CA LEU A 180 5.71 -8.75 -9.66
C LEU A 180 5.44 -7.91 -8.39
N GLY A 181 5.16 -8.55 -7.26
CA GLY A 181 5.09 -7.88 -5.97
C GLY A 181 6.42 -7.19 -5.61
N LEU A 182 7.54 -7.89 -5.77
CA LEU A 182 8.88 -7.31 -5.55
C LEU A 182 9.17 -6.15 -6.53
N LEU A 183 8.91 -6.35 -7.83
CA LEU A 183 9.11 -5.32 -8.85
C LEU A 183 8.21 -4.10 -8.62
N GLY A 184 6.98 -4.31 -8.19
CA GLY A 184 6.07 -3.24 -7.78
C GLY A 184 6.62 -2.40 -6.65
N GLY A 185 7.18 -3.05 -5.61
CA GLY A 185 7.83 -2.36 -4.50
C GLY A 185 9.05 -1.54 -4.94
N ILE A 186 9.90 -2.08 -5.79
CA ILE A 186 11.05 -1.38 -6.38
C ILE A 186 10.58 -0.17 -7.19
N LEU A 187 9.62 -0.37 -8.09
CA LEU A 187 9.05 0.67 -8.94
C LEU A 187 8.43 1.80 -8.10
N GLY A 188 7.67 1.46 -7.05
CA GLY A 188 7.09 2.43 -6.13
C GLY A 188 8.18 3.29 -5.46
N LEU A 189 9.21 2.67 -4.91
CA LEU A 189 10.30 3.40 -4.26
C LEU A 189 11.05 4.34 -5.22
N ILE A 190 11.32 3.90 -6.45
CA ILE A 190 12.03 4.70 -7.45
C ILE A 190 11.16 5.87 -7.95
N THR A 191 9.89 5.63 -8.24
CA THR A 191 9.02 6.62 -8.90
C THR A 191 8.40 7.60 -7.91
N LEU A 192 7.93 7.13 -6.76
CA LEU A 192 7.14 7.93 -5.81
C LEU A 192 7.79 8.06 -4.43
N GLY A 193 8.98 7.48 -4.21
CA GLY A 193 9.65 7.51 -2.92
C GLY A 193 9.92 8.92 -2.39
N TRP A 194 10.28 9.87 -3.27
CA TRP A 194 10.51 11.27 -2.93
C TRP A 194 9.22 12.00 -2.51
N LEU A 195 8.11 11.69 -3.16
CA LEU A 195 6.80 12.29 -2.84
C LEU A 195 6.31 11.80 -1.47
N HIS A 196 6.49 10.52 -1.18
CA HIS A 196 6.23 9.95 0.13
C HIS A 196 7.07 10.64 1.23
N ASP A 197 8.37 10.85 0.99
CA ASP A 197 9.27 11.52 1.95
C ASP A 197 8.82 12.95 2.24
N ARG A 198 8.43 13.72 1.23
CA ARG A 198 7.83 15.05 1.40
C ARG A 198 6.54 15.02 2.22
N SER A 199 5.69 14.03 2.00
CA SER A 199 4.44 13.88 2.77
C SER A 199 4.69 13.60 4.25
N MET A 200 5.69 12.76 4.57
CA MET A 200 6.11 12.49 5.95
C MET A 200 6.69 13.74 6.61
N GLU A 201 7.50 14.50 5.89
CA GLU A 201 8.10 15.75 6.39
C GLU A 201 7.05 16.81 6.69
N ALA A 202 6.11 17.03 5.77
CA ALA A 202 4.98 17.92 5.98
C ALA A 202 4.14 17.53 7.21
N GLN A 203 3.96 16.23 7.45
CA GLN A 203 3.27 15.75 8.64
C GLN A 203 4.06 16.02 9.93
N ARG A 204 5.38 15.87 9.91
CA ARG A 204 6.25 16.20 11.05
C ARG A 204 6.16 17.68 11.42
N MET A 205 6.26 18.57 10.43
CA MET A 205 6.14 20.02 10.64
C MET A 205 4.80 20.42 11.27
N GLN A 206 3.69 19.83 10.80
CA GLN A 206 2.35 20.08 11.38
C GLN A 206 2.19 19.53 12.81
N SER A 207 3.02 18.60 13.24
CA SER A 207 2.98 17.98 14.57
C SER A 207 3.97 18.61 15.54
N ALA A 208 4.88 19.46 15.11
CA ALA A 208 5.80 20.19 15.96
C ALA A 208 5.03 21.25 16.78
N PRO A 209 5.30 21.39 18.11
CA PRO A 209 4.68 22.43 18.90
C PRO A 209 5.07 23.80 18.34
N ALA A 210 4.08 24.74 18.31
CA ALA A 210 4.24 26.11 17.81
C ALA A 210 5.18 26.99 18.67
N GLY A 211 6.29 26.47 19.16
CA GLY A 211 7.20 27.16 20.07
C GLY A 211 8.68 26.90 19.83
N THR A 212 9.06 26.12 18.85
CA THR A 212 10.49 25.86 18.51
C THR A 212 10.94 26.61 17.26
N ALA A 213 10.35 27.76 16.95
CA ALA A 213 11.02 28.75 16.12
C ALA A 213 12.18 29.27 16.96
N THR A 214 13.37 28.75 16.67
CA THR A 214 14.65 29.18 17.21
C THR A 214 14.69 30.71 17.25
N THR A 215 14.62 31.29 18.46
CA THR A 215 15.14 32.63 18.71
C THR A 215 16.63 32.51 18.45
N ALA A 216 17.05 32.81 17.22
CA ALA A 216 18.46 33.11 16.94
C ALA A 216 18.76 34.33 17.82
N MET A 217 19.41 34.07 18.94
CA MET A 217 20.03 35.18 19.71
C MET A 217 20.92 35.92 18.76
N PRO A 218 20.77 37.25 18.64
CA PRO A 218 21.74 38.05 17.90
C PRO A 218 23.08 37.83 18.58
N MET A 219 24.10 37.44 17.79
CA MET A 219 25.47 37.39 18.23
C MET A 219 25.84 38.77 18.78
N PRO A 220 26.48 38.85 19.96
CA PRO A 220 26.97 40.13 20.46
C PRO A 220 27.95 40.71 19.42
N SER A 221 27.73 41.96 19.02
CA SER A 221 28.63 42.70 18.16
C SER A 221 30.01 42.81 18.84
N GLU A 222 31.02 42.27 18.18
CA GLU A 222 32.41 42.28 18.59
C GLU A 222 33.07 43.64 18.28
N ASP A 223 32.46 44.73 18.78
CA ASP A 223 32.95 46.09 18.68
C ASP A 223 32.95 46.75 20.07
N ALA A 224 33.92 46.34 20.93
CA ALA A 224 34.27 47.14 22.09
C ALA A 224 35.73 47.65 21.87
N PRO A 225 35.95 48.98 21.87
CA PRO A 225 37.27 49.51 21.63
C PRO A 225 38.20 49.17 22.83
N ARG A 226 39.39 48.61 22.53
CA ARG A 226 40.45 48.43 23.49
C ARG A 226 40.96 49.84 23.93
N SER A 227 40.60 50.28 25.12
CA SER A 227 41.22 51.40 25.77
C SER A 227 42.64 51.04 26.18
N ALA A 228 43.59 51.76 25.63
CA ALA A 228 45.04 51.79 26.09
C ALA A 228 45.12 52.46 27.44
N SER A 229 45.85 51.83 28.35
CA SER A 229 46.71 52.42 29.40
C SER A 229 47.49 51.29 30.06
#